data_bbff7657447f1f51b090db8eba44362a
#
_entry.id   bbff7657447f1f51b090db8eba44362a
#
_cell.length_a   1.000
_cell.length_b   1.000
_cell.length_c   1.000
_cell.angle_alpha   90.00
_cell.angle_beta   90.00
_cell.angle_gamma   90.00
#
_symmetry.space_group_name_H-M   'P 1'
#
loop_
_entity.id
_entity.type
_entity.pdbx_description
1 polymer ?
#
loop_
_entity_poly.entity_id
_entity_poly.type
_entity_poly.pdbx_seq_one_letter_code
_entity_poly.pdbx_strand_id
1 'polypeptide(L)'
;MRRSTHTMTGVAVLALAVTALPGLAQSGMDHSRHGAMTAGASAAPAGQDAYEAIAAIIAQLEADSTTDWSKVNVEALRRHLVVMNDVTLGARSVQASIGGGARMDVTGDGRVAASIRAMLHAHAPELDRMGLYRATVLDIPRGARLTVTAADPADARTVAKIRGLGFIGLLTLGAHHAQHHVALARGEAMSHR
;
A
#
# COMPACT_ATOMS: atom_id res chain seq x y z
N MET A 1 -23.33 -38.09 -60.59
CA MET A 1 -23.78 -37.20 -61.67
C MET A 1 -23.41 -35.77 -61.33
N ARG A 2 -22.60 -35.18 -62.23
CA ARG A 2 -22.56 -33.74 -62.64
C ARG A 2 -22.34 -32.70 -61.54
N ARG A 3 -21.50 -31.71 -61.61
CA ARG A 3 -20.47 -31.08 -62.49
C ARG A 3 -20.03 -29.86 -61.70
N SER A 4 -18.78 -29.68 -61.39
CA SER A 4 -17.79 -28.80 -62.08
C SER A 4 -18.30 -27.44 -62.48
N THR A 5 -17.78 -26.38 -61.88
CA THR A 5 -17.39 -25.19 -62.62
C THR A 5 -16.33 -24.41 -61.81
N HIS A 6 -15.21 -24.18 -62.49
CA HIS A 6 -14.13 -23.29 -62.14
C HIS A 6 -14.53 -21.86 -62.44
N THR A 7 -14.02 -20.88 -61.72
CA THR A 7 -13.63 -19.62 -62.35
C THR A 7 -12.42 -18.99 -61.67
N MET A 8 -11.52 -18.56 -62.47
CA MET A 8 -10.19 -18.04 -62.28
C MET A 8 -10.18 -16.54 -61.95
N THR A 9 -9.07 -16.13 -61.38
CA THR A 9 -8.23 -14.97 -61.76
C THR A 9 -8.54 -13.63 -61.10
N GLY A 10 -7.50 -13.10 -60.49
CA GLY A 10 -7.35 -11.69 -60.12
C GLY A 10 -6.10 -11.45 -59.28
N VAL A 11 -4.92 -11.48 -59.95
CA VAL A 11 -3.67 -11.01 -59.36
C VAL A 11 -3.62 -9.49 -59.47
N ALA A 12 -3.59 -8.79 -58.37
CA ALA A 12 -3.26 -7.37 -58.33
C ALA A 12 -1.95 -7.20 -57.57
N VAL A 13 -0.89 -6.91 -58.33
CA VAL A 13 0.38 -6.45 -57.82
C VAL A 13 0.26 -4.99 -57.42
N LEU A 14 0.46 -4.67 -56.17
CA LEU A 14 0.56 -3.27 -55.72
C LEU A 14 1.96 -3.02 -55.15
N ALA A 15 2.63 -2.06 -55.77
CA ALA A 15 4.01 -1.68 -55.54
C ALA A 15 4.22 -1.09 -54.15
N LEU A 16 5.29 -1.55 -53.45
CA LEU A 16 5.81 -0.93 -52.24
C LEU A 16 6.50 0.38 -52.56
N ALA A 17 5.95 1.48 -52.05
CA ALA A 17 6.68 2.73 -51.91
C ALA A 17 7.38 2.73 -50.53
N VAL A 18 8.70 2.62 -50.52
CA VAL A 18 9.56 2.80 -49.35
C VAL A 18 9.71 4.29 -49.09
N THR A 19 9.03 4.83 -48.10
CA THR A 19 9.33 6.17 -47.60
C THR A 19 10.28 6.04 -46.40
N ALA A 20 11.48 6.57 -46.55
CA ALA A 20 12.47 6.71 -45.48
C ALA A 20 11.93 7.66 -44.38
N LEU A 21 11.86 7.19 -43.15
CA LEU A 21 11.59 8.01 -41.96
C LEU A 21 12.91 8.57 -41.43
N PRO A 22 12.96 9.87 -41.10
CA PRO A 22 14.14 10.46 -40.46
C PRO A 22 14.23 10.05 -38.97
N GLY A 23 15.50 9.99 -38.51
CA GLY A 23 15.93 9.45 -37.24
C GLY A 23 15.17 9.91 -36.00
N LEU A 24 14.91 8.94 -35.13
CA LEU A 24 14.50 9.17 -33.74
C LEU A 24 15.73 9.71 -32.98
N ALA A 25 15.69 10.99 -32.69
CA ALA A 25 16.55 11.59 -31.68
C ALA A 25 16.20 10.99 -30.34
N GLN A 26 17.15 10.36 -29.66
CA GLN A 26 17.03 9.97 -28.26
C GLN A 26 16.84 11.23 -27.40
N SER A 27 15.64 11.42 -26.89
CA SER A 27 15.38 12.42 -25.88
C SER A 27 16.09 11.98 -24.60
N GLY A 28 17.19 12.66 -24.25
CA GLY A 28 17.82 12.53 -22.95
C GLY A 28 16.79 12.83 -21.86
N MET A 29 16.75 11.98 -20.82
CA MET A 29 15.97 12.27 -19.61
C MET A 29 16.53 13.52 -18.96
N ASP A 30 15.83 14.63 -19.14
CA ASP A 30 16.11 15.89 -18.47
C ASP A 30 15.56 15.84 -17.05
N HIS A 31 16.44 15.64 -16.07
CA HIS A 31 16.11 15.63 -14.64
C HIS A 31 15.85 17.04 -14.05
N SER A 32 15.82 18.06 -14.88
CA SER A 32 15.74 19.48 -14.44
C SER A 32 14.31 20.01 -14.23
N ARG A 33 13.26 19.18 -14.32
CA ARG A 33 11.87 19.64 -14.09
C ARG A 33 11.34 19.34 -12.68
N HIS A 34 12.12 19.66 -11.66
CA HIS A 34 11.61 19.80 -10.30
C HIS A 34 11.26 21.25 -9.99
N GLY A 35 10.55 21.91 -10.89
CA GLY A 35 10.13 23.30 -10.74
C GLY A 35 8.61 23.45 -10.73
N ALA A 36 8.09 23.95 -9.60
CA ALA A 36 6.76 24.51 -9.39
C ALA A 36 5.57 23.53 -9.50
N MET A 37 5.35 22.74 -8.46
CA MET A 37 4.03 22.19 -8.20
C MET A 37 3.22 23.25 -7.42
N THR A 38 2.27 23.86 -8.13
CA THR A 38 1.25 24.76 -7.58
C THR A 38 0.47 24.08 -6.46
N ALA A 39 0.25 24.80 -5.36
CA ALA A 39 -0.60 24.41 -4.24
C ALA A 39 -2.01 24.05 -4.75
N GLY A 40 -2.34 22.76 -4.75
CA GLY A 40 -3.61 22.23 -5.24
C GLY A 40 -3.57 20.74 -5.56
N ALA A 41 -2.40 20.11 -5.58
CA ALA A 41 -2.31 18.67 -5.73
C ALA A 41 -2.80 18.02 -4.42
N SER A 42 -3.90 17.27 -4.51
CA SER A 42 -4.27 16.25 -3.51
C SER A 42 -2.99 15.50 -3.17
N ALA A 43 -2.54 15.54 -1.92
CA ALA A 43 -1.33 14.87 -1.49
C ALA A 43 -1.41 13.42 -1.98
N ALA A 44 -0.45 13.01 -2.81
CA ALA A 44 -0.26 11.61 -3.13
C ALA A 44 -0.21 10.83 -1.81
N PRO A 45 -0.83 9.64 -1.71
CA PRO A 45 -0.88 8.93 -0.45
C PRO A 45 0.54 8.78 0.07
N ALA A 46 0.82 9.44 1.20
CA ALA A 46 2.09 9.35 1.89
C ALA A 46 2.36 7.87 2.16
N GLY A 47 3.44 7.33 1.62
CA GLY A 47 3.83 5.95 1.90
C GLY A 47 4.26 5.11 0.69
N GLN A 48 4.20 5.61 -0.52
CA GLN A 48 4.74 4.87 -1.68
C GLN A 48 6.25 5.11 -1.85
N ASP A 49 6.75 6.23 -1.38
CA ASP A 49 8.18 6.51 -1.30
C ASP A 49 8.56 6.85 0.15
N ALA A 50 9.49 6.10 0.72
CA ALA A 50 9.97 6.31 2.09
C ALA A 50 10.61 7.69 2.26
N TYR A 51 11.28 8.21 1.23
CA TYR A 51 11.87 9.55 1.27
C TYR A 51 10.81 10.64 1.30
N GLU A 52 9.74 10.51 0.50
CA GLU A 52 8.62 11.45 0.51
C GLU A 52 7.91 11.44 1.87
N ALA A 53 7.67 10.27 2.43
CA ALA A 53 7.07 10.12 3.75
C ALA A 53 7.94 10.79 4.84
N ILE A 54 9.25 10.58 4.82
CA ILE A 54 10.19 11.20 5.77
C ILE A 54 10.21 12.72 5.56
N ALA A 55 10.31 13.19 4.32
CA ALA A 55 10.33 14.63 4.01
C ALA A 55 9.05 15.33 4.48
N ALA A 56 7.88 14.71 4.27
CA ALA A 56 6.61 15.24 4.74
C ALA A 56 6.55 15.37 6.27
N ILE A 57 7.08 14.40 7.01
CA ILE A 57 7.16 14.47 8.47
C ILE A 57 8.14 15.53 8.94
N ILE A 58 9.31 15.65 8.29
CA ILE A 58 10.30 16.70 8.62
C ILE A 58 9.67 18.08 8.42
N ALA A 59 8.96 18.31 7.31
CA ALA A 59 8.28 19.58 7.07
C ALA A 59 7.22 19.89 8.13
N GLN A 60 6.49 18.89 8.65
CA GLN A 60 5.57 19.08 9.76
C GLN A 60 6.30 19.46 11.07
N LEU A 61 7.44 18.83 11.35
CA LEU A 61 8.25 19.14 12.53
C LEU A 61 8.84 20.55 12.45
N GLU A 62 9.27 20.99 11.27
CA GLU A 62 9.78 22.34 11.02
C GLU A 62 8.69 23.41 11.16
N ALA A 63 7.45 23.11 10.72
CA ALA A 63 6.32 24.02 10.83
C ALA A 63 5.82 24.20 12.27
N ASP A 64 6.09 23.24 13.15
CA ASP A 64 5.70 23.28 14.56
C ASP A 64 6.81 23.90 15.41
N SER A 65 6.61 25.18 15.80
CA SER A 65 7.56 25.93 16.63
C SER A 65 7.80 25.31 18.02
N THR A 66 6.98 24.34 18.44
CA THR A 66 7.14 23.62 19.72
C THR A 66 7.99 22.35 19.59
N THR A 67 8.49 22.03 18.40
CA THR A 67 9.33 20.85 18.17
C THR A 67 10.61 20.92 18.98
N ASP A 68 10.81 19.93 19.87
CA ASP A 68 12.05 19.73 20.59
C ASP A 68 13.05 18.91 19.73
N TRP A 69 13.85 19.63 18.95
CA TRP A 69 14.82 19.01 18.04
C TRP A 69 15.86 18.12 18.73
N SER A 70 16.06 18.26 20.03
CA SER A 70 16.98 17.40 20.80
C SER A 70 16.43 15.97 20.98
N LYS A 71 15.14 15.77 20.81
CA LYS A 71 14.43 14.48 20.91
C LYS A 71 14.09 13.87 19.57
N VAL A 72 14.15 14.64 18.48
CA VAL A 72 13.81 14.16 17.16
C VAL A 72 14.65 12.96 16.76
N ASN A 73 13.98 11.89 16.31
CA ASN A 73 14.60 10.62 15.94
C ASN A 73 14.01 10.10 14.60
N VAL A 74 14.42 10.73 13.51
CA VAL A 74 13.99 10.33 12.15
C VAL A 74 14.42 8.90 11.81
N GLU A 75 15.48 8.38 12.44
CA GLU A 75 15.91 6.99 12.26
C GLU A 75 14.87 5.98 12.81
N ALA A 76 14.15 6.33 13.87
CA ALA A 76 13.03 5.51 14.36
C ALA A 76 11.91 5.43 13.32
N LEU A 77 11.56 6.55 12.70
CA LEU A 77 10.62 6.60 11.59
C LEU A 77 11.10 5.76 10.40
N ARG A 78 12.35 5.91 9.98
CA ARG A 78 12.92 5.12 8.87
C ARG A 78 12.80 3.61 9.14
N ARG A 79 13.15 3.15 10.35
CA ARG A 79 13.02 1.74 10.73
C ARG A 79 11.57 1.25 10.67
N HIS A 80 10.63 2.08 11.11
CA HIS A 80 9.20 1.76 11.01
C HIS A 80 8.75 1.60 9.55
N LEU A 81 9.15 2.53 8.68
CA LEU A 81 8.84 2.45 7.24
C LEU A 81 9.44 1.19 6.59
N VAL A 82 10.62 0.75 7.00
CA VAL A 82 11.20 -0.53 6.55
C VAL A 82 10.32 -1.70 6.96
N VAL A 83 9.83 -1.73 8.20
CA VAL A 83 8.90 -2.78 8.67
C VAL A 83 7.60 -2.77 7.86
N MET A 84 7.02 -1.59 7.59
CA MET A 84 5.84 -1.46 6.73
C MET A 84 6.11 -2.01 5.32
N ASN A 85 7.25 -1.67 4.74
CA ASN A 85 7.65 -2.12 3.41
C ASN A 85 7.86 -3.65 3.36
N ASP A 86 8.49 -4.24 4.38
CA ASP A 86 8.63 -5.69 4.52
C ASP A 86 7.27 -6.39 4.46
N VAL A 87 6.27 -5.86 5.18
CA VAL A 87 4.91 -6.42 5.18
C VAL A 87 4.22 -6.20 3.84
N THR A 88 4.30 -4.99 3.27
CA THR A 88 3.61 -4.65 2.03
C THR A 88 4.11 -5.48 0.85
N LEU A 89 5.42 -5.71 0.76
CA LEU A 89 6.05 -6.38 -0.38
C LEU A 89 6.29 -7.87 -0.16
N GLY A 90 6.55 -8.28 1.09
CA GLY A 90 6.99 -9.64 1.40
C GLY A 90 5.92 -10.56 1.99
N ALA A 91 4.79 -10.01 2.46
CA ALA A 91 3.75 -10.84 3.04
C ALA A 91 2.88 -11.53 1.99
N ARG A 92 2.47 -12.75 2.30
CA ARG A 92 1.43 -13.50 1.59
C ARG A 92 0.23 -13.63 2.51
N SER A 93 -0.97 -13.43 1.97
CA SER A 93 -2.21 -13.55 2.74
C SER A 93 -3.14 -14.59 2.10
N VAL A 94 -3.65 -15.49 2.94
CA VAL A 94 -4.74 -16.40 2.57
C VAL A 94 -5.96 -15.98 3.37
N GLN A 95 -6.99 -15.51 2.67
CA GLN A 95 -8.22 -15.02 3.28
C GLN A 95 -9.33 -16.06 3.18
N ALA A 96 -10.08 -16.20 4.28
CA ALA A 96 -11.30 -16.98 4.33
C ALA A 96 -12.44 -16.11 4.90
N SER A 97 -13.61 -16.17 4.28
CA SER A 97 -14.82 -15.56 4.84
C SER A 97 -15.28 -16.34 6.05
N ILE A 98 -15.68 -15.62 7.09
CA ILE A 98 -16.28 -16.17 8.31
C ILE A 98 -17.60 -15.44 8.62
N GLY A 99 -18.36 -15.94 9.58
CA GLY A 99 -19.56 -15.24 10.07
C GLY A 99 -19.20 -13.83 10.53
N GLY A 100 -19.84 -12.81 9.95
CA GLY A 100 -19.63 -11.40 10.30
C GLY A 100 -18.32 -10.77 9.81
N GLY A 101 -17.46 -11.46 9.04
CA GLY A 101 -16.19 -10.87 8.63
C GLY A 101 -15.28 -11.78 7.81
N ALA A 102 -13.97 -11.71 8.10
CA ALA A 102 -12.94 -12.49 7.46
C ALA A 102 -11.81 -12.89 8.44
N ARG A 103 -11.17 -14.00 8.12
CA ARG A 103 -9.93 -14.47 8.72
C ARG A 103 -8.83 -14.45 7.68
N MET A 104 -7.67 -13.94 8.03
CA MET A 104 -6.53 -13.79 7.12
C MET A 104 -5.30 -14.41 7.77
N ASP A 105 -4.74 -15.46 7.16
CA ASP A 105 -3.47 -16.06 7.56
C ASP A 105 -2.37 -15.33 6.78
N VAL A 106 -1.62 -14.48 7.47
CA VAL A 106 -0.58 -13.64 6.87
C VAL A 106 0.76 -14.22 7.21
N THR A 107 1.54 -14.57 6.19
CA THR A 107 2.83 -15.26 6.34
C THR A 107 3.92 -14.60 5.50
N GLY A 108 5.17 -14.78 5.92
CA GLY A 108 6.35 -14.33 5.21
C GLY A 108 7.60 -15.07 5.64
N ASP A 109 8.71 -14.83 4.96
CA ASP A 109 9.98 -15.48 5.25
C ASP A 109 10.90 -14.59 6.09
N GLY A 110 11.73 -15.20 6.93
CA GLY A 110 12.76 -14.52 7.70
C GLY A 110 12.20 -13.34 8.53
N ARG A 111 12.75 -12.14 8.32
CA ARG A 111 12.35 -10.93 9.03
C ARG A 111 10.91 -10.49 8.74
N VAL A 112 10.38 -10.82 7.55
CA VAL A 112 9.00 -10.47 7.19
C VAL A 112 8.00 -11.10 8.16
N ALA A 113 8.24 -12.33 8.60
CA ALA A 113 7.40 -12.99 9.60
C ALA A 113 7.36 -12.23 10.94
N ALA A 114 8.48 -11.68 11.38
CA ALA A 114 8.55 -10.86 12.59
C ALA A 114 7.84 -9.51 12.39
N SER A 115 8.04 -8.87 11.23
CA SER A 115 7.36 -7.62 10.86
C SER A 115 5.83 -7.79 10.81
N ILE A 116 5.33 -8.90 10.24
CA ILE A 116 3.90 -9.23 10.22
C ILE A 116 3.34 -9.30 11.64
N ARG A 117 3.98 -10.07 12.55
CA ARG A 117 3.51 -10.19 13.94
C ARG A 117 3.47 -8.83 14.62
N ALA A 118 4.58 -8.09 14.54
CA ALA A 118 4.69 -6.78 15.18
C ALA A 118 3.59 -5.83 14.70
N MET A 119 3.37 -5.74 13.38
CA MET A 119 2.36 -4.85 12.81
C MET A 119 0.94 -5.27 13.14
N LEU A 120 0.61 -6.56 13.03
CA LEU A 120 -0.76 -7.02 13.30
C LEU A 120 -1.12 -6.87 14.77
N HIS A 121 -0.21 -7.21 15.70
CA HIS A 121 -0.45 -7.01 17.13
C HIS A 121 -0.58 -5.52 17.51
N ALA A 122 0.18 -4.65 16.89
CA ALA A 122 0.08 -3.21 17.13
C ALA A 122 -1.24 -2.62 16.56
N HIS A 123 -1.69 -3.14 15.40
CA HIS A 123 -2.82 -2.54 14.68
C HIS A 123 -4.19 -3.08 15.09
N ALA A 124 -4.32 -4.32 15.54
CA ALA A 124 -5.61 -4.90 15.93
C ALA A 124 -6.35 -4.07 16.99
N PRO A 125 -5.70 -3.56 18.06
CA PRO A 125 -6.36 -2.66 19.02
C PRO A 125 -6.86 -1.35 18.39
N GLU A 126 -6.21 -0.86 17.33
CA GLU A 126 -6.65 0.34 16.62
C GLU A 126 -7.97 0.11 15.89
N LEU A 127 -8.10 -1.07 15.24
CA LEU A 127 -9.36 -1.46 14.61
C LEU A 127 -10.50 -1.55 15.63
N ASP A 128 -10.25 -2.13 16.81
CA ASP A 128 -11.24 -2.21 17.89
C ASP A 128 -11.68 -0.82 18.38
N ARG A 129 -10.73 0.13 18.53
CA ARG A 129 -11.02 1.50 18.97
C ARG A 129 -11.90 2.28 17.99
N MET A 130 -11.95 1.89 16.72
CA MET A 130 -12.88 2.49 15.75
C MET A 130 -14.34 2.15 16.04
N GLY A 131 -14.64 1.19 16.91
CA GLY A 131 -15.99 0.79 17.30
C GLY A 131 -16.79 0.01 16.25
N LEU A 132 -16.32 0.00 15.01
CA LEU A 132 -16.96 -0.69 13.87
C LEU A 132 -16.50 -2.13 13.70
N TYR A 133 -15.36 -2.47 14.26
CA TYR A 133 -14.68 -3.76 14.08
C TYR A 133 -14.42 -4.44 15.42
N ARG A 134 -14.22 -5.76 15.35
CA ARG A 134 -13.59 -6.57 16.39
C ARG A 134 -12.44 -7.32 15.76
N ALA A 135 -11.24 -7.12 16.26
CA ALA A 135 -10.02 -7.66 15.70
C ALA A 135 -9.27 -8.52 16.71
N THR A 136 -8.81 -9.68 16.29
CA THR A 136 -7.94 -10.55 17.10
C THR A 136 -6.77 -11.02 16.27
N VAL A 137 -5.63 -11.19 16.94
CA VAL A 137 -4.39 -11.69 16.33
C VAL A 137 -3.93 -12.92 17.08
N LEU A 138 -3.53 -13.93 16.31
CA LEU A 138 -2.95 -15.17 16.81
C LEU A 138 -1.66 -15.44 16.02
N ASP A 139 -0.55 -15.67 16.70
CA ASP A 139 0.68 -16.09 16.05
C ASP A 139 0.52 -17.47 15.43
N ILE A 140 0.99 -17.59 14.18
CA ILE A 140 1.06 -18.85 13.45
C ILE A 140 2.49 -19.06 12.93
N PRO A 141 2.83 -20.27 12.47
CA PRO A 141 4.12 -20.48 11.83
C PRO A 141 4.36 -19.49 10.68
N ARG A 142 5.51 -18.80 10.72
CA ARG A 142 5.96 -17.80 9.73
C ARG A 142 5.08 -16.55 9.61
N GLY A 143 4.27 -16.19 10.64
CA GLY A 143 3.45 -15.01 10.58
C GLY A 143 2.41 -14.94 11.67
N ALA A 144 1.26 -14.34 11.35
CA ALA A 144 0.13 -14.25 12.25
C ALA A 144 -1.20 -14.36 11.51
N ARG A 145 -2.22 -14.80 12.23
CA ARG A 145 -3.62 -14.84 11.81
C ARG A 145 -4.32 -13.60 12.33
N LEU A 146 -4.83 -12.80 11.43
CA LEU A 146 -5.75 -11.70 11.74
C LEU A 146 -7.19 -12.16 11.51
N THR A 147 -8.04 -12.02 12.54
CA THR A 147 -9.48 -12.24 12.41
C THR A 147 -10.18 -10.93 12.68
N VAL A 148 -11.00 -10.46 11.74
CA VAL A 148 -11.76 -9.22 11.86
C VAL A 148 -13.22 -9.49 11.56
N THR A 149 -14.10 -9.05 12.45
CA THR A 149 -15.55 -9.07 12.26
C THR A 149 -16.12 -7.67 12.42
N ALA A 150 -17.30 -7.43 11.85
CA ALA A 150 -18.06 -6.25 12.17
C ALA A 150 -18.50 -6.30 13.64
N ALA A 151 -18.53 -5.16 14.31
CA ALA A 151 -19.04 -5.04 15.69
C ALA A 151 -20.52 -5.44 15.75
N ASP A 152 -21.29 -5.10 14.72
CA ASP A 152 -22.62 -5.65 14.45
C ASP A 152 -22.52 -6.65 13.28
N PRO A 153 -22.67 -7.97 13.53
CA PRO A 153 -22.61 -8.98 12.46
C PRO A 153 -23.73 -8.84 11.41
N ALA A 154 -24.81 -8.11 11.71
CA ALA A 154 -25.90 -7.84 10.77
C ALA A 154 -25.58 -6.68 9.80
N ASP A 155 -24.54 -5.87 10.07
CA ASP A 155 -24.08 -4.82 9.18
C ASP A 155 -23.37 -5.42 7.94
N ALA A 156 -24.18 -5.77 6.95
CA ALA A 156 -23.70 -6.37 5.71
C ALA A 156 -22.67 -5.47 4.97
N ARG A 157 -22.78 -4.14 5.12
CA ARG A 157 -21.85 -3.19 4.49
C ARG A 157 -20.45 -3.27 5.13
N THR A 158 -20.38 -3.27 6.45
CA THR A 158 -19.11 -3.42 7.17
C THR A 158 -18.52 -4.80 6.95
N VAL A 159 -19.32 -5.86 6.92
CA VAL A 159 -18.86 -7.21 6.58
C VAL A 159 -18.26 -7.27 5.16
N ALA A 160 -18.93 -6.68 4.17
CA ALA A 160 -18.41 -6.60 2.80
C ALA A 160 -17.13 -5.78 2.72
N LYS A 161 -17.04 -4.67 3.45
CA LYS A 161 -15.85 -3.81 3.54
C LYS A 161 -14.66 -4.58 4.12
N ILE A 162 -14.83 -5.33 5.22
CA ILE A 162 -13.77 -6.17 5.81
C ILE A 162 -13.23 -7.15 4.76
N ARG A 163 -14.11 -7.83 4.04
CA ARG A 163 -13.73 -8.81 3.02
C ARG A 163 -13.03 -8.18 1.82
N GLY A 164 -13.49 -7.01 1.39
CA GLY A 164 -12.92 -6.30 0.24
C GLY A 164 -11.57 -5.65 0.52
N LEU A 165 -11.36 -5.14 1.73
CA LEU A 165 -10.09 -4.53 2.14
C LEU A 165 -8.98 -5.56 2.31
N GLY A 166 -9.31 -6.77 2.77
CA GLY A 166 -8.31 -7.76 3.12
C GLY A 166 -7.35 -7.28 4.21
N PHE A 167 -6.26 -8.02 4.45
CA PHE A 167 -5.36 -7.65 5.55
C PHE A 167 -4.67 -6.31 5.32
N ILE A 168 -4.21 -6.03 4.09
CA ILE A 168 -3.45 -4.81 3.82
C ILE A 168 -4.34 -3.56 3.90
N GLY A 169 -5.56 -3.61 3.34
CA GLY A 169 -6.49 -2.49 3.45
C GLY A 169 -6.95 -2.24 4.89
N LEU A 170 -7.13 -3.31 5.70
CA LEU A 170 -7.44 -3.17 7.11
C LEU A 170 -6.30 -2.51 7.88
N LEU A 171 -5.04 -2.82 7.57
CA LEU A 171 -3.87 -2.16 8.18
C LEU A 171 -3.77 -0.67 7.86
N THR A 172 -4.40 -0.19 6.78
CA THR A 172 -4.40 1.24 6.43
C THR A 172 -5.56 2.02 7.05
N LEU A 173 -6.50 1.35 7.73
CA LEU A 173 -7.62 2.02 8.37
C LEU A 173 -7.18 2.80 9.60
N GLY A 174 -7.86 3.93 9.82
CA GLY A 174 -7.59 4.80 10.96
C GLY A 174 -6.64 5.96 10.62
N ALA A 175 -6.90 7.12 11.20
CA ALA A 175 -6.10 8.33 11.00
C ALA A 175 -4.76 8.31 11.75
N HIS A 176 -4.48 7.23 12.50
CA HIS A 176 -3.31 7.18 13.40
C HIS A 176 -1.97 7.06 12.68
N HIS A 177 -1.92 6.56 11.43
CA HIS A 177 -0.63 6.40 10.74
C HIS A 177 0.17 7.71 10.63
N ALA A 178 -0.44 8.81 10.20
CA ALA A 178 0.27 10.08 10.10
C ALA A 178 0.72 10.58 11.48
N GLN A 179 -0.15 10.50 12.49
CA GLN A 179 0.16 10.89 13.87
C GLN A 179 1.23 9.98 14.48
N HIS A 180 1.16 8.67 14.21
CA HIS A 180 2.14 7.70 14.63
C HIS A 180 3.54 7.97 14.05
N HIS A 181 3.62 8.31 12.77
CA HIS A 181 4.88 8.68 12.12
C HIS A 181 5.49 9.95 12.73
N VAL A 182 4.66 10.95 13.02
CA VAL A 182 5.11 12.18 13.71
C VAL A 182 5.61 11.86 15.12
N ALA A 183 4.87 11.05 15.89
CA ALA A 183 5.26 10.65 17.24
C ALA A 183 6.58 9.88 17.27
N LEU A 184 6.77 8.93 16.33
CA LEU A 184 8.04 8.22 16.16
C LEU A 184 9.20 9.17 15.86
N ALA A 185 8.98 10.12 14.93
CA ALA A 185 10.00 11.09 14.56
C ALA A 185 10.32 12.07 15.69
N ARG A 186 9.35 12.40 16.57
CA ARG A 186 9.55 13.19 17.78
C ARG A 186 10.29 12.44 18.90
N GLY A 187 10.58 11.15 18.72
CA GLY A 187 11.18 10.33 19.75
C GLY A 187 10.23 10.01 20.92
N GLU A 188 8.91 10.14 20.70
CA GLU A 188 7.91 9.82 21.70
C GLU A 188 7.85 8.30 21.91
N ALA A 189 7.90 7.85 23.17
CA ALA A 189 7.73 6.45 23.50
C ALA A 189 6.30 6.02 23.15
N MET A 190 6.18 4.93 22.38
CA MET A 190 4.88 4.36 22.04
C MET A 190 4.21 3.86 23.30
N SER A 191 3.33 4.66 23.90
CA SER A 191 2.42 4.19 24.95
C SER A 191 1.24 3.49 24.29
N HIS A 192 1.33 2.18 24.12
CA HIS A 192 0.15 1.34 23.90
C HIS A 192 -0.65 1.33 25.25
N ARG A 193 -1.47 2.35 25.47
CA ARG A 193 -2.47 2.34 26.55
C ARG A 193 -3.79 1.82 26.03
#